data_151057a3f54c695140f650987dbfb672
#
_entry.id   151057a3f54c695140f650987dbfb672
#
_cell.length_a   1.000
_cell.length_b   1.000
_cell.length_c   1.000
_cell.angle_alpha   90.00
_cell.angle_beta   90.00
_cell.angle_gamma   90.00
#
_symmetry.space_group_name_H-M   'P 1'
#
loop_
_entity.id
_entity.type
_entity.pdbx_description
1 polymer ?
#
loop_
_entity_poly.entity_id
_entity_poly.type
_entity_poly.pdbx_seq_one_letter_code
_entity_poly.pdbx_strand_id
1 'polypeptide(L)'
;VTSIALAVTAALINQPVLAADDDSDKKKKKGLEVIEVTARKTVENLQEVPVTVTSISADDLQEAGISVITEVQQFSPNTTLQASRGTNSTLTAFIRGVGQQDPLWGYEPGVGIYIDDVYMARPQGAVLDLLDVERIEVLRGPQGTLYGKNTIGGAIKYVTKEMSGESEFNVQGTFGSYNQTDFKITGQIPLVDDKLYLGFGHAMLKRDGFGEFLKVASHLGNQDTENYNKDVTASRLTLEYRPTDDLFMRLAWDSTQDDSNSKGGYRLLPSLLTDAPVPDSVFDSYTSLPTENSVEMDGLSFTLDYTVSDALSLKYIAAKRDGYSDTNIDFDNTDLDIFDVPAIYDDTNTSHELQANYASENFKLVAGAYLYDGE
;
A
#
# COMPACT_ATOMS: atom_id res chain seq x y z
N VAL A 1 13.24 -22.83 -23.71
CA VAL A 1 12.33 -21.77 -23.26
C VAL A 1 11.52 -21.21 -24.45
N THR A 2 12.05 -21.27 -25.68
CA THR A 2 11.39 -20.73 -26.90
C THR A 2 10.25 -21.59 -27.46
N SER A 3 10.09 -22.83 -27.04
CA SER A 3 9.06 -23.74 -27.59
C SER A 3 7.69 -23.68 -26.89
N ILE A 4 7.62 -23.14 -25.68
CA ILE A 4 6.37 -23.03 -24.91
C ILE A 4 5.63 -21.73 -25.27
N ALA A 5 6.36 -20.66 -25.57
CA ALA A 5 5.76 -19.38 -25.97
C ALA A 5 5.00 -19.49 -27.31
N LEU A 6 5.46 -20.34 -28.25
CA LEU A 6 4.81 -20.53 -29.53
C LEU A 6 3.51 -21.37 -29.45
N ALA A 7 3.37 -22.23 -28.43
CA ALA A 7 2.19 -23.07 -28.25
C ALA A 7 1.00 -22.28 -27.64
N VAL A 8 1.26 -21.28 -26.81
CA VAL A 8 0.22 -20.42 -26.22
C VAL A 8 -0.36 -19.46 -27.27
N THR A 9 0.48 -18.94 -28.16
CA THR A 9 0.04 -18.02 -29.24
C THR A 9 -0.82 -18.74 -30.29
N ALA A 10 -0.59 -20.03 -30.54
CA ALA A 10 -1.36 -20.81 -31.51
C ALA A 10 -2.76 -21.25 -30.98
N ALA A 11 -2.96 -21.31 -29.67
CA ALA A 11 -4.24 -21.69 -29.07
C ALA A 11 -5.26 -20.53 -29.04
N LEU A 12 -4.82 -19.28 -29.16
CA LEU A 12 -5.67 -18.08 -29.09
C LEU A 12 -6.22 -17.64 -30.48
N ILE A 13 -5.76 -18.24 -31.59
CA ILE A 13 -6.15 -17.80 -32.96
C ILE A 13 -7.37 -18.54 -33.53
N ASN A 14 -7.89 -19.58 -32.85
CA ASN A 14 -8.97 -20.44 -33.40
C ASN A 14 -10.29 -20.38 -32.63
N GLN A 15 -10.73 -19.23 -32.18
CA GLN A 15 -12.11 -19.04 -31.73
C GLN A 15 -12.87 -18.30 -32.82
N PRO A 16 -14.01 -18.85 -33.33
CA PRO A 16 -14.86 -18.09 -34.23
C PRO A 16 -15.53 -16.96 -33.44
N VAL A 17 -15.26 -15.72 -33.85
CA VAL A 17 -16.01 -14.54 -33.38
C VAL A 17 -17.45 -14.70 -33.84
N LEU A 18 -18.33 -15.13 -33.00
CA LEU A 18 -19.78 -14.98 -33.16
C LEU A 18 -20.08 -13.50 -32.89
N ALA A 19 -20.36 -12.75 -33.94
CA ALA A 19 -20.94 -11.43 -33.79
C ALA A 19 -22.29 -11.59 -33.08
N ALA A 20 -22.37 -11.15 -31.83
CA ALA A 20 -23.64 -10.97 -31.15
C ALA A 20 -24.29 -9.70 -31.69
N ASP A 21 -25.50 -9.78 -32.23
CA ASP A 21 -26.29 -8.62 -32.58
C ASP A 21 -26.55 -7.77 -31.34
N ASP A 22 -25.99 -6.57 -31.36
CA ASP A 22 -26.17 -5.55 -30.35
C ASP A 22 -27.53 -4.86 -30.58
N ASP A 23 -28.56 -5.31 -29.88
CA ASP A 23 -29.84 -4.60 -29.82
C ASP A 23 -30.27 -4.45 -28.35
N SER A 24 -29.58 -3.58 -27.62
CA SER A 24 -30.12 -3.02 -26.38
C SER A 24 -29.66 -1.57 -26.19
N ASP A 25 -30.35 -0.70 -26.94
CA ASP A 25 -30.33 0.75 -26.73
C ASP A 25 -30.99 1.11 -25.39
N LYS A 26 -30.38 0.65 -24.28
CA LYS A 26 -30.62 1.21 -22.95
C LYS A 26 -29.76 2.47 -22.84
N LYS A 27 -30.31 3.62 -23.23
CA LYS A 27 -29.81 4.93 -22.82
C LYS A 27 -29.60 4.92 -21.31
N LYS A 28 -28.38 4.58 -20.84
CA LYS A 28 -27.94 4.93 -19.49
C LYS A 28 -28.10 6.45 -19.40
N LYS A 29 -29.04 6.90 -18.60
CA LYS A 29 -29.06 8.31 -18.16
C LYS A 29 -27.68 8.57 -17.58
N LYS A 30 -26.88 9.47 -18.20
CA LYS A 30 -25.67 10.02 -17.60
C LYS A 30 -26.11 10.85 -16.38
N GLY A 31 -26.41 10.20 -15.28
CA GLY A 31 -26.36 10.82 -13.95
C GLY A 31 -24.88 11.03 -13.61
N LEU A 32 -24.56 12.03 -12.85
CA LEU A 32 -23.24 12.16 -12.24
C LEU A 32 -22.99 10.88 -11.43
N GLU A 33 -21.82 10.30 -11.61
CA GLU A 33 -21.38 9.14 -10.83
C GLU A 33 -21.31 9.55 -9.35
N VAL A 34 -21.95 8.77 -8.49
CA VAL A 34 -21.91 9.00 -7.04
C VAL A 34 -20.69 8.26 -6.52
N ILE A 35 -19.69 9.00 -6.08
CA ILE A 35 -18.50 8.45 -5.44
C ILE A 35 -18.79 8.29 -3.94
N GLU A 36 -18.73 7.06 -3.46
CA GLU A 36 -18.89 6.74 -2.04
C GLU A 36 -17.52 6.68 -1.35
N VAL A 37 -17.45 7.19 -0.13
CA VAL A 37 -16.27 7.18 0.72
C VAL A 37 -16.60 6.73 2.14
N THR A 38 -15.61 6.22 2.86
CA THR A 38 -15.75 5.78 4.25
C THR A 38 -14.96 6.67 5.23
N ALA A 39 -14.72 7.91 4.84
CA ALA A 39 -13.92 8.89 5.58
C ALA A 39 -14.36 9.11 7.03
N ARG A 40 -15.65 8.99 7.33
CA ARG A 40 -16.19 9.12 8.68
C ARG A 40 -16.65 7.80 9.31
N LYS A 41 -16.03 6.69 8.90
CA LYS A 41 -16.37 5.32 9.37
C LYS A 41 -17.79 4.88 8.98
N THR A 42 -18.44 5.61 8.07
CA THR A 42 -19.74 5.31 7.46
C THR A 42 -19.65 5.56 5.97
N VAL A 43 -20.41 4.80 5.18
CA VAL A 43 -20.50 5.01 3.72
C VAL A 43 -21.28 6.30 3.48
N GLU A 44 -20.69 7.26 2.80
CA GLU A 44 -21.27 8.57 2.50
C GLU A 44 -20.88 9.04 1.11
N ASN A 45 -21.75 9.84 0.50
CA ASN A 45 -21.43 10.51 -0.75
C ASN A 45 -20.28 11.51 -0.55
N LEU A 46 -19.21 11.39 -1.35
CA LEU A 46 -18.03 12.29 -1.29
C LEU A 46 -18.39 13.79 -1.26
N GLN A 47 -19.44 14.18 -1.96
CA GLN A 47 -19.87 15.58 -2.03
C GLN A 47 -20.58 16.10 -0.76
N GLU A 48 -21.02 15.18 0.10
CA GLU A 48 -21.76 15.51 1.34
C GLU A 48 -20.87 15.42 2.59
N VAL A 49 -19.67 14.83 2.47
CA VAL A 49 -18.74 14.66 3.59
C VAL A 49 -18.09 15.99 3.96
N PRO A 50 -18.24 16.47 5.21
CA PRO A 50 -17.67 17.74 5.68
C PRO A 50 -16.16 17.66 5.99
N VAL A 51 -15.44 16.76 5.31
CA VAL A 51 -13.99 16.55 5.41
C VAL A 51 -13.41 16.59 4.00
N THR A 52 -12.22 17.16 3.87
CA THR A 52 -11.55 17.18 2.58
C THR A 52 -11.00 15.80 2.27
N VAL A 53 -11.65 15.06 1.39
CA VAL A 53 -11.25 13.72 0.93
C VAL A 53 -10.92 13.77 -0.55
N THR A 54 -9.87 13.07 -0.95
CA THR A 54 -9.62 12.68 -2.33
C THR A 54 -9.82 11.17 -2.41
N SER A 55 -10.76 10.72 -3.20
CA SER A 55 -10.99 9.31 -3.50
C SER A 55 -10.48 9.02 -4.90
N ILE A 56 -9.69 7.98 -5.06
CA ILE A 56 -9.08 7.55 -6.32
C ILE A 56 -9.48 6.10 -6.51
N SER A 57 -10.27 5.82 -7.54
CA SER A 57 -10.78 4.48 -7.82
C SER A 57 -9.70 3.57 -8.43
N ALA A 58 -9.94 2.26 -8.43
CA ALA A 58 -9.09 1.30 -9.13
C ALA A 58 -8.96 1.62 -10.62
N ASP A 59 -10.03 2.07 -11.26
CA ASP A 59 -10.04 2.46 -12.67
C ASP A 59 -9.16 3.68 -12.91
N ASP A 60 -9.25 4.73 -12.04
CA ASP A 60 -8.38 5.90 -12.13
C ASP A 60 -6.90 5.53 -11.98
N LEU A 61 -6.59 4.62 -11.03
CA LEU A 61 -5.23 4.13 -10.82
C LEU A 61 -4.70 3.39 -12.06
N GLN A 62 -5.54 2.55 -12.65
CA GLN A 62 -5.19 1.78 -13.84
C GLN A 62 -5.01 2.68 -15.07
N GLU A 63 -5.93 3.63 -15.31
CA GLU A 63 -5.86 4.57 -16.41
C GLU A 63 -4.62 5.47 -16.33
N ALA A 64 -4.23 5.86 -15.12
CA ALA A 64 -3.02 6.65 -14.87
C ALA A 64 -1.73 5.82 -14.85
N GLY A 65 -1.81 4.49 -14.90
CA GLY A 65 -0.65 3.59 -14.80
C GLY A 65 -0.02 3.56 -13.41
N ILE A 66 -0.77 3.92 -12.37
CA ILE A 66 -0.30 3.94 -10.98
C ILE A 66 -0.27 2.52 -10.41
N SER A 67 0.88 2.12 -9.92
CA SER A 67 1.09 0.79 -9.35
C SER A 67 1.52 0.81 -7.87
N VAL A 68 1.99 1.95 -7.38
CA VAL A 68 2.48 2.13 -6.01
C VAL A 68 1.89 3.39 -5.36
N ILE A 69 1.72 3.36 -4.04
CA ILE A 69 1.10 4.46 -3.28
C ILE A 69 1.78 5.82 -3.46
N THR A 70 3.09 5.85 -3.67
CA THR A 70 3.82 7.09 -3.81
C THR A 70 3.40 7.92 -5.02
N GLU A 71 2.81 7.30 -6.03
CA GLU A 71 2.32 7.96 -7.23
C GLU A 71 0.95 8.62 -7.02
N VAL A 72 0.19 8.21 -6.02
CA VAL A 72 -1.13 8.76 -5.64
C VAL A 72 -1.07 10.26 -5.29
N GLN A 73 0.11 10.76 -4.88
CA GLN A 73 0.31 12.20 -4.64
C GLN A 73 -0.06 13.07 -5.83
N GLN A 74 -0.02 12.54 -7.06
CA GLN A 74 -0.37 13.28 -8.28
C GLN A 74 -1.85 13.69 -8.31
N PHE A 75 -2.71 12.96 -7.60
CA PHE A 75 -4.15 13.22 -7.51
C PHE A 75 -4.55 14.01 -6.27
N SER A 76 -3.67 14.10 -5.26
CA SER A 76 -4.00 14.73 -3.98
C SER A 76 -3.16 15.99 -3.74
N PRO A 77 -3.74 17.19 -3.92
CA PRO A 77 -3.05 18.44 -3.66
C PRO A 77 -2.55 18.56 -2.22
N ASN A 78 -1.37 19.15 -2.02
CA ASN A 78 -0.73 19.31 -0.71
C ASN A 78 -0.48 17.99 0.04
N THR A 79 -0.32 16.90 -0.71
CA THR A 79 0.08 15.59 -0.22
C THR A 79 1.42 15.24 -0.84
N THR A 80 2.39 14.85 -0.03
CA THR A 80 3.68 14.32 -0.46
C THR A 80 3.80 12.91 0.03
N LEU A 81 3.98 11.96 -0.89
CA LEU A 81 4.18 10.55 -0.62
C LEU A 81 5.47 10.11 -1.31
N GLN A 82 6.41 9.63 -0.56
CA GLN A 82 7.68 9.19 -1.11
C GLN A 82 8.22 7.99 -0.34
N ALA A 83 9.01 7.16 -1.00
CA ALA A 83 9.81 6.17 -0.30
C ALA A 83 10.84 6.90 0.57
N SER A 84 11.02 6.44 1.79
CA SER A 84 11.93 7.03 2.77
C SER A 84 13.40 6.81 2.40
N ARG A 85 14.27 7.31 3.26
CA ARG A 85 15.71 7.03 3.19
C ARG A 85 15.96 5.55 3.51
N GLY A 86 16.97 5.00 2.90
CA GLY A 86 17.46 3.66 3.20
C GLY A 86 16.61 2.52 2.65
N THR A 87 15.32 2.68 2.37
CA THR A 87 14.48 1.60 1.86
C THR A 87 13.56 2.03 0.72
N ASN A 88 13.08 1.06 -0.08
CA ASN A 88 12.10 1.30 -1.13
C ASN A 88 10.64 1.19 -0.60
N SER A 89 10.41 0.43 0.45
CA SER A 89 9.09 0.11 0.98
C SER A 89 8.65 0.97 2.17
N THR A 90 9.55 1.73 2.79
CA THR A 90 9.18 2.63 3.89
C THR A 90 8.54 3.90 3.37
N LEU A 91 7.31 4.19 3.81
CA LEU A 91 6.54 5.35 3.35
C LEU A 91 6.81 6.58 4.22
N THR A 92 7.23 7.66 3.58
CA THR A 92 7.21 9.02 4.15
C THR A 92 6.00 9.76 3.60
N ALA A 93 5.12 10.23 4.49
CA ALA A 93 3.89 10.91 4.14
C ALA A 93 3.78 12.27 4.82
N PHE A 94 3.47 13.31 4.03
CA PHE A 94 3.13 14.64 4.51
C PHE A 94 1.80 15.08 3.90
N ILE A 95 0.90 15.61 4.73
CA ILE A 95 -0.34 16.24 4.27
C ILE A 95 -0.38 17.67 4.81
N ARG A 96 -0.49 18.66 3.92
CA ARG A 96 -0.45 20.09 4.26
C ARG A 96 0.80 20.49 5.07
N GLY A 97 1.94 19.84 4.79
CA GLY A 97 3.21 20.06 5.50
C GLY A 97 3.33 19.37 6.86
N VAL A 98 2.32 18.63 7.30
CA VAL A 98 2.38 17.83 8.54
C VAL A 98 2.68 16.38 8.20
N GLY A 99 3.73 15.83 8.76
CA GLY A 99 4.21 14.47 8.53
C GLY A 99 5.49 14.18 9.31
N GLN A 100 6.09 13.03 9.06
CA GLN A 100 7.35 12.60 9.66
C GLN A 100 8.31 12.19 8.55
N GLN A 101 9.52 12.77 8.53
CA GLN A 101 10.52 12.49 7.50
C GLN A 101 11.31 11.22 7.80
N ASP A 102 11.74 11.05 9.04
CA ASP A 102 12.65 9.97 9.42
C ASP A 102 11.86 8.81 10.02
N PRO A 103 12.01 7.58 9.48
CA PRO A 103 11.30 6.40 9.95
C PRO A 103 11.97 5.76 11.17
N LEU A 104 12.64 6.54 12.01
CA LEU A 104 13.36 6.06 13.17
C LEU A 104 12.39 5.62 14.27
N TRP A 105 12.83 4.63 15.07
CA TRP A 105 12.08 4.17 16.23
C TRP A 105 11.87 5.31 17.25
N GLY A 106 10.73 5.27 17.95
CA GLY A 106 10.34 6.34 18.88
C GLY A 106 9.66 7.55 18.20
N TYR A 107 9.65 7.61 16.86
CA TYR A 107 8.91 8.61 16.11
C TYR A 107 7.68 7.99 15.47
N GLU A 108 6.51 8.51 15.82
CA GLU A 108 5.27 8.07 15.20
C GLU A 108 4.88 8.98 14.02
N PRO A 109 4.28 8.44 12.94
CA PRO A 109 3.94 9.24 11.76
C PRO A 109 2.87 10.29 12.09
N GLY A 110 2.91 11.45 11.42
CA GLY A 110 1.87 12.48 11.51
C GLY A 110 0.66 12.21 10.59
N VAL A 111 0.79 11.23 9.71
CA VAL A 111 -0.26 10.77 8.78
C VAL A 111 -0.49 9.28 9.03
N GLY A 112 -1.73 8.92 9.38
CA GLY A 112 -2.12 7.54 9.62
C GLY A 112 -2.30 6.78 8.31
N ILE A 113 -1.86 5.52 8.27
CA ILE A 113 -2.04 4.62 7.13
C ILE A 113 -2.92 3.46 7.58
N TYR A 114 -3.92 3.13 6.76
CA TYR A 114 -4.91 2.11 7.08
C TYR A 114 -5.14 1.19 5.88
N ILE A 115 -5.29 -0.10 6.15
CA ILE A 115 -5.77 -1.10 5.18
C ILE A 115 -7.08 -1.66 5.74
N ASP A 116 -8.20 -1.45 5.06
CA ASP A 116 -9.53 -1.89 5.50
C ASP A 116 -9.83 -1.51 6.97
N ASP A 117 -9.52 -0.26 7.33
CA ASP A 117 -9.61 0.29 8.68
C ASP A 117 -8.58 -0.24 9.71
N VAL A 118 -7.72 -1.19 9.37
CA VAL A 118 -6.61 -1.65 10.22
C VAL A 118 -5.45 -0.66 10.14
N TYR A 119 -5.04 -0.13 11.29
CA TYR A 119 -3.93 0.81 11.39
C TYR A 119 -2.57 0.14 11.13
N MET A 120 -1.78 0.73 10.25
CA MET A 120 -0.38 0.39 10.00
C MET A 120 0.50 1.20 10.94
N ALA A 121 0.96 0.57 12.02
CA ALA A 121 1.67 1.27 13.09
C ALA A 121 3.05 1.79 12.67
N ARG A 122 3.69 1.11 11.72
CA ARG A 122 5.03 1.43 11.23
C ARG A 122 5.00 1.82 9.75
N PRO A 123 5.80 2.81 9.35
CA PRO A 123 5.90 3.22 7.94
C PRO A 123 6.76 2.26 7.10
N GLN A 124 7.55 1.39 7.73
CA GLN A 124 8.30 0.33 7.06
C GLN A 124 7.32 -0.64 6.39
N GLY A 125 7.58 -1.01 5.15
CA GLY A 125 6.69 -1.85 4.36
C GLY A 125 5.35 -1.21 3.97
N ALA A 126 5.14 0.08 4.28
CA ALA A 126 3.88 0.77 3.98
C ALA A 126 3.79 1.34 2.55
N VAL A 127 4.86 1.27 1.77
CA VAL A 127 4.79 1.44 0.31
C VAL A 127 4.21 0.15 -0.26
N LEU A 128 2.91 0.00 -0.09
CA LEU A 128 2.18 -1.19 -0.51
C LEU A 128 2.00 -1.19 -2.03
N ASP A 129 2.18 -2.35 -2.63
CA ASP A 129 1.67 -2.59 -3.96
C ASP A 129 0.15 -2.66 -3.92
N LEU A 130 -0.47 -2.02 -4.90
CA LEU A 130 -1.91 -1.92 -4.99
C LEU A 130 -2.50 -3.26 -5.46
N LEU A 131 -2.51 -4.25 -4.57
CA LEU A 131 -3.16 -5.53 -4.76
C LEU A 131 -4.63 -5.43 -4.34
N ASP A 132 -5.54 -5.72 -5.27
CA ASP A 132 -6.98 -5.84 -5.01
C ASP A 132 -7.61 -4.59 -4.34
N VAL A 133 -7.12 -3.41 -4.70
CA VAL A 133 -7.64 -2.13 -4.21
C VAL A 133 -8.89 -1.74 -4.98
N GLU A 134 -9.96 -1.38 -4.30
CA GLU A 134 -11.14 -0.76 -4.87
C GLU A 134 -10.94 0.75 -5.03
N ARG A 135 -10.39 1.39 -3.98
CA ARG A 135 -10.07 2.81 -3.97
C ARG A 135 -9.06 3.17 -2.89
N ILE A 136 -8.42 4.32 -3.08
CA ILE A 136 -7.59 4.97 -2.06
C ILE A 136 -8.29 6.25 -1.63
N GLU A 137 -8.45 6.44 -0.33
CA GLU A 137 -9.00 7.67 0.24
C GLU A 137 -7.87 8.44 0.96
N VAL A 138 -7.62 9.69 0.54
CA VAL A 138 -6.69 10.60 1.21
C VAL A 138 -7.49 11.66 1.96
N LEU A 139 -7.53 11.54 3.28
CA LEU A 139 -8.23 12.44 4.18
C LEU A 139 -7.25 13.53 4.62
N ARG A 140 -7.52 14.78 4.27
CA ARG A 140 -6.61 15.90 4.49
C ARG A 140 -7.03 16.78 5.67
N GLY A 141 -6.18 16.85 6.69
CA GLY A 141 -6.39 17.56 7.93
C GLY A 141 -6.60 16.60 9.11
N PRO A 142 -6.66 17.09 10.35
CA PRO A 142 -6.74 16.28 11.56
C PRO A 142 -7.92 15.30 11.56
N GLN A 143 -7.64 14.03 11.81
CA GLN A 143 -8.62 12.94 11.85
C GLN A 143 -8.67 12.23 13.23
N GLY A 144 -8.04 12.80 14.27
CA GLY A 144 -7.87 12.16 15.56
C GLY A 144 -9.16 11.72 16.25
N THR A 145 -10.29 12.36 15.99
CA THR A 145 -11.57 12.02 16.62
C THR A 145 -12.10 10.64 16.21
N LEU A 146 -11.89 10.22 14.96
CA LEU A 146 -12.42 8.95 14.42
C LEU A 146 -11.33 7.91 14.17
N TYR A 147 -10.09 8.37 13.97
CA TYR A 147 -8.96 7.50 13.60
C TYR A 147 -7.92 7.38 14.72
N GLY A 148 -8.04 8.19 15.78
CA GLY A 148 -7.15 8.12 16.92
C GLY A 148 -5.79 8.77 16.68
N LYS A 149 -4.74 8.19 17.28
CA LYS A 149 -3.36 8.70 17.24
C LYS A 149 -2.81 8.78 15.81
N ASN A 150 -1.76 9.59 15.65
CA ASN A 150 -0.95 9.64 14.42
C ASN A 150 -1.68 10.14 13.17
N THR A 151 -2.74 10.92 13.33
CA THR A 151 -3.56 11.43 12.24
C THR A 151 -3.73 12.95 12.28
N ILE A 152 -2.73 13.67 12.79
CA ILE A 152 -2.77 15.13 12.90
C ILE A 152 -2.66 15.82 11.51
N GLY A 153 -1.94 15.24 10.58
CA GLY A 153 -1.84 15.70 9.18
C GLY A 153 -3.00 15.19 8.33
N GLY A 154 -3.48 13.99 8.64
CA GLY A 154 -4.51 13.30 7.87
C GLY A 154 -4.41 11.79 7.97
N ALA A 155 -5.11 11.11 7.07
CA ALA A 155 -5.07 9.66 6.95
C ALA A 155 -5.09 9.23 5.49
N ILE A 156 -4.46 8.10 5.19
CA ILE A 156 -4.50 7.43 3.90
C ILE A 156 -5.12 6.05 4.14
N LYS A 157 -6.19 5.76 3.41
CA LYS A 157 -6.90 4.49 3.52
C LYS A 157 -6.81 3.73 2.21
N TYR A 158 -6.40 2.49 2.31
CA TYR A 158 -6.60 1.49 1.28
C TYR A 158 -7.92 0.78 1.57
N VAL A 159 -8.83 0.82 0.65
CA VAL A 159 -10.07 0.07 0.70
C VAL A 159 -9.98 -1.03 -0.34
N THR A 160 -10.00 -2.28 0.11
CA THR A 160 -9.95 -3.41 -0.81
C THR A 160 -11.31 -3.73 -1.36
N LYS A 161 -11.33 -4.33 -2.55
CA LYS A 161 -12.56 -4.70 -3.24
C LYS A 161 -13.37 -5.70 -2.39
N GLU A 162 -14.68 -5.47 -2.25
CA GLU A 162 -15.58 -6.48 -1.75
C GLU A 162 -15.87 -7.52 -2.84
N MET A 163 -15.85 -8.79 -2.45
CA MET A 163 -16.05 -9.87 -3.40
C MET A 163 -17.52 -10.05 -3.73
N SER A 164 -17.83 -10.35 -4.99
CA SER A 164 -19.19 -10.53 -5.45
C SER A 164 -19.28 -11.53 -6.60
N GLY A 165 -20.40 -12.24 -6.68
CA GLY A 165 -20.94 -12.95 -7.81
C GLY A 165 -20.01 -13.97 -8.45
N GLU A 166 -19.21 -13.58 -9.43
CA GLU A 166 -18.51 -14.49 -10.33
C GLU A 166 -17.01 -14.64 -10.00
N SER A 167 -16.42 -15.71 -10.53
CA SER A 167 -14.96 -15.89 -10.46
C SER A 167 -14.27 -14.85 -11.35
N GLU A 168 -13.35 -14.10 -10.79
CA GLU A 168 -12.54 -13.12 -11.52
C GLU A 168 -11.06 -13.47 -11.36
N PHE A 169 -10.31 -13.30 -12.45
CA PHE A 169 -8.85 -13.49 -12.45
C PHE A 169 -8.21 -12.38 -13.27
N ASN A 170 -7.23 -11.71 -12.70
CA ASN A 170 -6.43 -10.71 -13.40
C ASN A 170 -4.96 -11.11 -13.31
N VAL A 171 -4.27 -11.08 -14.46
CA VAL A 171 -2.84 -11.36 -14.56
C VAL A 171 -2.19 -10.22 -15.31
N GLN A 172 -1.19 -9.61 -14.69
CA GLN A 172 -0.44 -8.49 -15.26
C GLN A 172 1.05 -8.82 -15.27
N GLY A 173 1.69 -8.60 -16.42
CA GLY A 173 3.15 -8.64 -16.55
C GLY A 173 3.65 -7.30 -17.06
N THR A 174 4.67 -6.74 -16.41
CA THR A 174 5.32 -5.50 -16.82
C THR A 174 6.78 -5.75 -17.13
N PHE A 175 7.24 -5.33 -18.30
CA PHE A 175 8.63 -5.38 -18.71
C PHE A 175 9.11 -3.98 -19.06
N GLY A 176 10.25 -3.59 -18.57
CA GLY A 176 10.75 -2.23 -18.71
C GLY A 176 12.27 -2.11 -18.74
N SER A 177 12.73 -0.88 -18.69
CA SER A 177 14.15 -0.55 -18.58
C SER A 177 14.74 -1.11 -17.28
N TYR A 178 16.05 -1.27 -17.24
CA TYR A 178 16.78 -1.84 -16.09
C TYR A 178 16.29 -3.24 -15.73
N ASN A 179 16.07 -4.09 -16.75
CA ASN A 179 15.60 -5.47 -16.61
C ASN A 179 14.32 -5.60 -15.76
N GLN A 180 13.49 -4.56 -15.72
CA GLN A 180 12.23 -4.60 -14.97
C GLN A 180 11.39 -5.78 -15.42
N THR A 181 10.96 -6.57 -14.45
CA THR A 181 10.09 -7.73 -14.63
C THR A 181 9.15 -7.82 -13.44
N ASP A 182 7.94 -7.27 -13.61
CA ASP A 182 6.91 -7.35 -12.60
C ASP A 182 5.86 -8.38 -13.03
N PHE A 183 5.39 -9.15 -12.07
CA PHE A 183 4.30 -10.10 -12.25
C PHE A 183 3.28 -9.89 -11.12
N LYS A 184 2.03 -9.70 -11.49
CA LYS A 184 0.90 -9.61 -10.54
C LYS A 184 -0.19 -10.58 -10.96
N ILE A 185 -0.78 -11.25 -9.99
CA ILE A 185 -1.99 -12.04 -10.15
C ILE A 185 -2.96 -11.70 -9.01
N THR A 186 -4.19 -11.40 -9.35
CA THR A 186 -5.27 -11.24 -8.38
C THR A 186 -6.49 -12.04 -8.84
N GLY A 187 -7.33 -12.43 -7.91
CA GLY A 187 -8.56 -13.12 -8.27
C GLY A 187 -9.48 -13.36 -7.09
N GLN A 188 -10.71 -13.68 -7.43
CA GLN A 188 -11.74 -14.10 -6.47
C GLN A 188 -12.48 -15.32 -6.97
N ILE A 189 -12.93 -16.16 -6.05
CA ILE A 189 -13.67 -17.40 -6.34
C ILE A 189 -14.84 -17.50 -5.34
N PRO A 190 -16.09 -17.61 -5.80
CA PRO A 190 -17.19 -18.01 -4.93
C PRO A 190 -17.02 -19.48 -4.53
N LEU A 191 -16.90 -19.76 -3.24
CA LEU A 191 -16.88 -21.12 -2.69
C LEU A 191 -18.29 -21.62 -2.40
N VAL A 192 -19.17 -20.71 -2.02
CA VAL A 192 -20.62 -20.92 -1.88
C VAL A 192 -21.31 -19.70 -2.47
N ASP A 193 -22.18 -19.91 -3.42
CA ASP A 193 -22.88 -18.84 -4.14
C ASP A 193 -23.52 -17.85 -3.15
N ASP A 194 -23.31 -16.57 -3.39
CA ASP A 194 -23.78 -15.41 -2.62
C ASP A 194 -23.39 -15.38 -1.14
N LYS A 195 -22.55 -16.31 -0.66
CA LYS A 195 -22.24 -16.41 0.78
C LYS A 195 -20.78 -16.46 1.15
N LEU A 196 -19.99 -17.25 0.45
CA LEU A 196 -18.60 -17.49 0.84
C LEU A 196 -17.67 -17.30 -0.35
N TYR A 197 -16.71 -16.41 -0.20
CA TYR A 197 -15.78 -16.04 -1.25
C TYR A 197 -14.34 -16.15 -0.76
N LEU A 198 -13.46 -16.58 -1.65
CA LEU A 198 -12.03 -16.59 -1.46
C LEU A 198 -11.39 -15.62 -2.45
N GLY A 199 -10.68 -14.63 -1.94
CA GLY A 199 -9.85 -13.71 -2.72
C GLY A 199 -8.38 -13.99 -2.51
N PHE A 200 -7.56 -13.73 -3.51
CA PHE A 200 -6.11 -13.83 -3.43
C PHE A 200 -5.44 -12.79 -4.32
N GLY A 201 -4.26 -12.37 -3.89
CA GLY A 201 -3.37 -11.52 -4.64
C GLY A 201 -1.93 -11.91 -4.41
N HIS A 202 -1.11 -11.84 -5.44
CA HIS A 202 0.34 -12.05 -5.36
C HIS A 202 1.04 -11.18 -6.38
N ALA A 203 2.11 -10.50 -5.94
CA ALA A 203 2.98 -9.71 -6.80
C ALA A 203 4.44 -10.04 -6.55
N MET A 204 5.20 -10.07 -7.62
CA MET A 204 6.67 -10.13 -7.63
C MET A 204 7.16 -8.98 -8.49
N LEU A 205 7.94 -8.08 -7.92
CA LEU A 205 8.38 -6.85 -8.57
C LEU A 205 9.89 -6.81 -8.53
N LYS A 206 10.51 -6.88 -9.70
CA LYS A 206 11.98 -6.87 -9.83
C LYS A 206 12.43 -5.86 -10.85
N ARG A 207 13.48 -5.14 -10.50
CA ARG A 207 14.16 -4.21 -11.40
C ARG A 207 15.58 -3.95 -10.91
N ASP A 208 16.54 -3.95 -11.82
CA ASP A 208 17.93 -3.55 -11.50
C ASP A 208 17.99 -2.07 -11.09
N GLY A 209 19.04 -1.69 -10.40
CA GLY A 209 19.31 -0.30 -10.02
C GLY A 209 19.51 0.60 -11.24
N PHE A 210 19.07 1.83 -11.14
CA PHE A 210 19.36 2.87 -12.15
C PHE A 210 20.45 3.86 -11.68
N GLY A 211 21.01 3.63 -10.50
CA GLY A 211 22.19 4.25 -9.94
C GLY A 211 23.14 3.21 -9.36
N GLU A 212 24.30 3.65 -8.93
CA GLU A 212 25.36 2.80 -8.38
C GLU A 212 25.95 3.38 -7.09
N PHE A 213 26.36 2.50 -6.18
CA PHE A 213 27.32 2.82 -5.15
C PHE A 213 28.72 2.76 -5.75
N LEU A 214 29.25 3.93 -6.16
CA LEU A 214 30.54 4.06 -6.84
C LEU A 214 31.72 3.57 -5.98
N LYS A 215 31.55 3.58 -4.66
CA LYS A 215 32.47 3.03 -3.69
C LYS A 215 31.73 2.61 -2.43
N VAL A 216 31.99 1.40 -2.01
CA VAL A 216 31.58 0.85 -0.72
C VAL A 216 32.82 0.70 0.15
N ALA A 217 32.70 0.91 1.46
CA ALA A 217 33.82 0.79 2.36
C ALA A 217 34.51 -0.60 2.25
N SER A 218 35.84 -0.61 2.12
CA SER A 218 36.60 -1.81 1.77
C SER A 218 36.52 -2.93 2.81
N HIS A 219 36.18 -2.62 4.06
CA HIS A 219 36.06 -3.60 5.14
C HIS A 219 34.80 -4.50 4.99
N LEU A 220 33.81 -4.07 4.20
CA LEU A 220 32.58 -4.82 3.94
C LEU A 220 32.75 -5.93 2.88
N GLY A 221 33.91 -5.95 2.20
CA GLY A 221 34.13 -6.94 1.15
C GLY A 221 33.34 -6.65 -0.12
N ASN A 222 32.91 -7.72 -0.79
CA ASN A 222 32.16 -7.63 -2.04
C ASN A 222 30.67 -7.43 -1.74
N GLN A 223 30.14 -6.28 -2.09
CA GLN A 223 28.73 -5.91 -1.93
C GLN A 223 28.07 -5.79 -3.32
N ASP A 224 26.76 -5.98 -3.39
CA ASP A 224 26.00 -5.52 -4.54
C ASP A 224 26.04 -3.98 -4.58
N THR A 225 26.41 -3.41 -5.72
CA THR A 225 26.58 -1.96 -5.88
C THR A 225 25.37 -1.28 -6.52
N GLU A 226 24.30 -2.00 -6.80
CA GLU A 226 23.08 -1.40 -7.36
C GLU A 226 22.43 -0.45 -6.35
N ASN A 227 22.11 0.75 -6.82
CA ASN A 227 21.34 1.74 -6.08
C ASN A 227 19.98 1.95 -6.75
N TYR A 228 18.90 2.03 -5.97
CA TYR A 228 17.53 2.11 -6.46
C TYR A 228 17.03 0.87 -7.23
N ASN A 229 17.56 -0.32 -6.96
CA ASN A 229 16.98 -1.57 -7.44
C ASN A 229 15.61 -1.83 -6.77
N LYS A 230 14.88 -2.82 -7.23
CA LYS A 230 13.62 -3.27 -6.63
C LYS A 230 13.57 -4.79 -6.59
N ASP A 231 13.35 -5.37 -5.42
CA ASP A 231 13.05 -6.78 -5.21
C ASP A 231 12.00 -6.91 -4.11
N VAL A 232 10.73 -6.89 -4.52
CA VAL A 232 9.59 -6.89 -3.60
C VAL A 232 8.64 -8.01 -3.95
N THR A 233 8.22 -8.75 -2.93
CA THR A 233 7.18 -9.77 -3.03
C THR A 233 6.04 -9.40 -2.07
N ALA A 234 4.80 -9.38 -2.57
CA ALA A 234 3.62 -9.13 -1.76
C ALA A 234 2.57 -10.20 -2.02
N SER A 235 1.87 -10.61 -0.96
CA SER A 235 0.81 -11.62 -1.03
C SER A 235 -0.38 -11.21 -0.16
N ARG A 236 -1.58 -11.55 -0.60
CA ARG A 236 -2.82 -11.36 0.17
C ARG A 236 -3.75 -12.55 -0.02
N LEU A 237 -4.41 -12.97 1.05
CA LEU A 237 -5.46 -13.97 1.05
C LEU A 237 -6.64 -13.46 1.87
N THR A 238 -7.83 -13.49 1.31
CA THR A 238 -9.03 -12.95 1.95
C THR A 238 -10.17 -13.95 1.85
N LEU A 239 -10.86 -14.17 2.96
CA LEU A 239 -12.08 -14.98 3.04
C LEU A 239 -13.22 -14.07 3.48
N GLU A 240 -14.26 -13.95 2.66
CA GLU A 240 -15.48 -13.23 3.00
C GLU A 240 -16.66 -14.18 3.18
N TYR A 241 -17.44 -13.95 4.23
CA TYR A 241 -18.59 -14.75 4.54
C TYR A 241 -19.82 -13.89 4.87
N ARG A 242 -20.87 -14.07 4.09
CA ARG A 242 -22.17 -13.39 4.22
C ARG A 242 -23.28 -14.42 4.49
N PRO A 243 -23.43 -14.89 5.75
CA PRO A 243 -24.45 -15.90 6.07
C PRO A 243 -25.88 -15.38 5.88
N THR A 244 -26.10 -14.09 6.09
CA THR A 244 -27.35 -13.36 5.90
C THR A 244 -27.06 -12.00 5.29
N ASP A 245 -28.09 -11.29 4.83
CA ASP A 245 -27.96 -9.93 4.29
C ASP A 245 -27.50 -8.92 5.36
N ASP A 246 -27.72 -9.23 6.64
CA ASP A 246 -27.40 -8.34 7.77
C ASP A 246 -26.01 -8.60 8.37
N LEU A 247 -25.31 -9.67 7.98
CA LEU A 247 -24.06 -10.08 8.59
C LEU A 247 -22.97 -10.31 7.56
N PHE A 248 -21.91 -9.51 7.63
CA PHE A 248 -20.71 -9.62 6.85
C PHE A 248 -19.51 -9.94 7.76
N MET A 249 -18.67 -10.86 7.33
CA MET A 249 -17.41 -11.22 7.97
C MET A 249 -16.28 -11.27 6.94
N ARG A 250 -15.12 -10.75 7.29
CA ARG A 250 -13.90 -10.84 6.47
C ARG A 250 -12.72 -11.27 7.34
N LEU A 251 -12.01 -12.30 6.90
CA LEU A 251 -10.70 -12.69 7.43
C LEU A 251 -9.68 -12.42 6.33
N ALA A 252 -8.68 -11.59 6.60
CA ALA A 252 -7.65 -11.25 5.64
C ALA A 252 -6.27 -11.48 6.23
N TRP A 253 -5.38 -12.08 5.44
CA TRP A 253 -3.95 -12.18 5.69
C TRP A 253 -3.21 -11.47 4.58
N ASP A 254 -2.17 -10.73 4.93
CA ASP A 254 -1.25 -10.09 4.01
C ASP A 254 0.20 -10.28 4.46
N SER A 255 1.11 -10.35 3.49
CA SER A 255 2.55 -10.43 3.71
C SER A 255 3.27 -9.62 2.63
N THR A 256 4.29 -8.87 3.03
CA THR A 256 5.17 -8.12 2.14
C THR A 256 6.61 -8.34 2.57
N GLN A 257 7.47 -8.66 1.60
CA GLN A 257 8.91 -8.76 1.76
C GLN A 257 9.59 -7.84 0.74
N ASP A 258 10.53 -7.01 1.21
CA ASP A 258 11.35 -6.12 0.38
C ASP A 258 12.82 -6.40 0.66
N ASP A 259 13.49 -7.01 -0.29
CA ASP A 259 14.93 -7.32 -0.27
C ASP A 259 15.71 -6.39 -1.22
N SER A 260 15.17 -5.22 -1.53
CA SER A 260 15.85 -4.20 -2.32
C SER A 260 17.05 -3.65 -1.54
N ASN A 261 18.10 -3.25 -2.24
CA ASN A 261 19.25 -2.60 -1.63
C ASN A 261 18.87 -1.29 -0.93
N SER A 262 19.71 -0.87 0.00
CA SER A 262 19.62 0.45 0.62
C SER A 262 19.66 1.56 -0.43
N LYS A 263 18.99 2.68 -0.16
CA LYS A 263 18.99 3.85 -1.04
C LYS A 263 20.07 4.82 -0.59
N GLY A 264 21.12 4.94 -1.38
CA GLY A 264 22.14 5.96 -1.19
C GLY A 264 21.58 7.36 -1.48
N GLY A 265 21.95 8.31 -0.65
CA GLY A 265 21.62 9.71 -0.88
C GLY A 265 22.61 10.39 -1.83
N TYR A 266 22.24 11.57 -2.35
CA TYR A 266 23.09 12.39 -3.20
C TYR A 266 23.63 13.59 -2.43
N ARG A 267 24.95 13.76 -2.41
CA ARG A 267 25.60 14.93 -1.79
C ARG A 267 25.57 16.10 -2.75
N LEU A 268 25.14 17.26 -2.28
CA LEU A 268 25.14 18.49 -3.07
C LEU A 268 26.52 19.19 -3.08
N LEU A 269 27.37 18.88 -2.11
CA LEU A 269 28.70 19.48 -1.94
C LEU A 269 29.76 18.40 -1.72
N PRO A 270 31.01 18.64 -2.11
CA PRO A 270 32.12 17.74 -1.78
C PRO A 270 32.21 17.54 -0.27
N SER A 271 32.64 16.35 0.15
CA SER A 271 32.92 16.10 1.56
C SER A 271 34.13 16.95 2.01
N LEU A 272 34.06 17.48 3.23
CA LEU A 272 35.20 18.15 3.86
C LEU A 272 36.15 17.15 4.52
N LEU A 273 35.77 15.89 4.64
CA LEU A 273 36.50 14.86 5.37
C LEU A 273 37.12 13.80 4.45
N THR A 274 36.67 13.77 3.20
CA THR A 274 37.16 12.82 2.19
C THR A 274 37.50 13.55 0.90
N ASP A 275 38.36 12.95 0.06
CA ASP A 275 38.62 13.44 -1.28
C ASP A 275 37.58 12.95 -2.31
N ALA A 276 36.52 12.28 -1.84
CA ALA A 276 35.48 11.76 -2.72
C ALA A 276 34.74 12.92 -3.39
N PRO A 277 34.67 12.96 -4.73
CA PRO A 277 33.95 13.99 -5.46
C PRO A 277 32.45 13.84 -5.24
N VAL A 278 31.67 14.87 -5.60
CA VAL A 278 30.23 14.72 -5.79
C VAL A 278 30.04 13.81 -7.01
N PRO A 279 29.18 12.78 -6.93
CA PRO A 279 28.87 11.94 -8.09
C PRO A 279 28.33 12.76 -9.25
N ASP A 280 28.63 12.36 -10.50
CA ASP A 280 28.12 13.02 -11.71
C ASP A 280 26.61 12.77 -11.89
N SER A 281 26.13 11.59 -11.50
CA SER A 281 24.70 11.24 -11.52
C SER A 281 24.10 11.47 -10.14
N VAL A 282 22.90 12.05 -10.10
CA VAL A 282 22.10 12.23 -8.88
C VAL A 282 21.60 10.90 -8.27
N PHE A 283 21.73 9.83 -8.99
CA PHE A 283 21.36 8.48 -8.56
C PHE A 283 22.53 7.68 -8.00
N ASP A 284 23.75 8.18 -8.15
CA ASP A 284 24.95 7.52 -7.64
C ASP A 284 25.32 8.01 -6.25
N SER A 285 25.95 7.14 -5.48
CA SER A 285 26.34 7.43 -4.09
C SER A 285 27.65 6.73 -3.72
N TYR A 286 28.08 6.95 -2.50
CA TYR A 286 29.09 6.19 -1.78
C TYR A 286 28.48 5.71 -0.48
N THR A 287 29.02 4.63 0.12
CA THR A 287 28.53 4.18 1.43
C THR A 287 29.63 3.48 2.23
N SER A 288 29.53 3.61 3.55
CA SER A 288 30.31 2.84 4.53
C SER A 288 29.50 1.69 5.14
N LEU A 289 28.20 1.58 4.81
CA LEU A 289 27.29 0.54 5.30
C LEU A 289 27.07 -0.58 4.27
N PRO A 290 26.63 -1.77 4.71
CA PRO A 290 26.13 -2.80 3.80
C PRO A 290 25.02 -2.25 2.91
N THR A 291 24.99 -2.70 1.66
CA THR A 291 23.99 -2.26 0.68
C THR A 291 22.69 -3.05 0.78
N GLU A 292 22.72 -4.26 1.32
CA GLU A 292 21.56 -5.11 1.51
C GLU A 292 20.65 -4.58 2.61
N ASN A 293 19.34 -4.59 2.38
CA ASN A 293 18.30 -4.35 3.37
C ASN A 293 17.31 -5.52 3.34
N SER A 294 16.53 -5.66 4.43
CA SER A 294 15.38 -6.56 4.47
C SER A 294 14.24 -5.90 5.24
N VAL A 295 13.03 -5.93 4.67
CA VAL A 295 11.80 -5.50 5.34
C VAL A 295 10.76 -6.58 5.16
N GLU A 296 10.25 -7.10 6.27
CA GLU A 296 9.19 -8.10 6.30
C GLU A 296 8.00 -7.57 7.10
N MET A 297 6.79 -7.65 6.53
CA MET A 297 5.56 -7.22 7.16
C MET A 297 4.48 -8.27 6.97
N ASP A 298 3.93 -8.76 8.06
CA ASP A 298 2.82 -9.71 8.07
C ASP A 298 1.60 -9.14 8.79
N GLY A 299 0.43 -9.46 8.31
CA GLY A 299 -0.83 -9.03 8.90
C GLY A 299 -1.90 -10.11 8.88
N LEU A 300 -2.66 -10.18 9.97
CA LEU A 300 -3.90 -10.95 10.04
C LEU A 300 -4.99 -10.05 10.62
N SER A 301 -6.11 -9.92 9.93
CA SER A 301 -7.23 -9.13 10.41
C SER A 301 -8.55 -9.87 10.27
N PHE A 302 -9.46 -9.59 11.19
CA PHE A 302 -10.84 -10.05 11.17
C PHE A 302 -11.78 -8.87 11.30
N THR A 303 -12.72 -8.74 10.38
CA THR A 303 -13.78 -7.73 10.39
C THR A 303 -15.14 -8.44 10.47
N LEU A 304 -16.01 -7.94 11.35
CA LEU A 304 -17.41 -8.32 11.43
C LEU A 304 -18.24 -7.05 11.33
N ASP A 305 -19.21 -7.04 10.41
CA ASP A 305 -20.17 -5.96 10.24
C ASP A 305 -21.58 -6.52 10.40
N TYR A 306 -22.38 -5.95 11.30
CA TYR A 306 -23.71 -6.44 11.62
C TYR A 306 -24.75 -5.34 11.62
N THR A 307 -25.70 -5.43 10.71
CA THR A 307 -26.86 -4.56 10.63
C THR A 307 -27.92 -5.02 11.63
N VAL A 308 -27.99 -4.33 12.78
CA VAL A 308 -28.94 -4.66 13.86
C VAL A 308 -30.35 -4.24 13.47
N SER A 309 -30.46 -3.10 12.77
CA SER A 309 -31.72 -2.53 12.26
C SER A 309 -31.42 -1.50 11.17
N ASP A 310 -32.43 -0.99 10.48
CA ASP A 310 -32.29 0.09 9.48
C ASP A 310 -31.54 1.33 10.02
N ALA A 311 -31.54 1.53 11.34
CA ALA A 311 -30.93 2.69 11.98
C ALA A 311 -29.61 2.39 12.69
N LEU A 312 -29.28 1.13 12.97
CA LEU A 312 -28.13 0.77 13.81
C LEU A 312 -27.30 -0.35 13.17
N SER A 313 -26.03 -0.10 12.95
CA SER A 313 -25.02 -1.13 12.63
C SER A 313 -23.91 -1.16 13.66
N LEU A 314 -23.33 -2.34 13.84
CA LEU A 314 -22.17 -2.61 14.70
C LEU A 314 -21.06 -3.17 13.84
N LYS A 315 -19.84 -2.63 14.03
CA LYS A 315 -18.64 -3.14 13.35
C LYS A 315 -17.60 -3.49 14.39
N TYR A 316 -16.98 -4.65 14.24
CA TYR A 316 -15.85 -5.08 15.05
C TYR A 316 -14.67 -5.42 14.16
N ILE A 317 -13.49 -4.91 14.51
CA ILE A 317 -12.24 -5.19 13.81
C ILE A 317 -11.23 -5.67 14.85
N ALA A 318 -10.58 -6.79 14.58
CA ALA A 318 -9.43 -7.27 15.32
C ALA A 318 -8.27 -7.48 14.34
N ALA A 319 -7.07 -7.05 14.71
CA ALA A 319 -5.91 -7.24 13.87
C ALA A 319 -4.66 -7.54 14.70
N LYS A 320 -3.77 -8.34 14.12
CA LYS A 320 -2.40 -8.53 14.56
C LYS A 320 -1.49 -8.24 13.38
N ARG A 321 -0.43 -7.48 13.62
CA ARG A 321 0.61 -7.19 12.63
C ARG A 321 1.98 -7.41 13.26
N ASP A 322 2.84 -8.07 12.50
CA ASP A 322 4.23 -8.31 12.84
C ASP A 322 5.10 -7.62 11.78
N GLY A 323 6.14 -6.92 12.20
CA GLY A 323 7.05 -6.19 11.33
C GLY A 323 8.49 -6.42 11.72
N TYR A 324 9.32 -6.78 10.74
CA TYR A 324 10.77 -6.84 10.88
C TYR A 324 11.42 -5.97 9.82
N SER A 325 12.44 -5.20 10.19
CA SER A 325 13.26 -4.51 9.22
C SER A 325 14.71 -4.43 9.70
N ASP A 326 15.63 -4.80 8.80
CA ASP A 326 17.08 -4.58 8.91
C ASP A 326 17.48 -3.63 7.79
N THR A 327 17.78 -2.39 8.14
CA THR A 327 17.95 -1.31 7.17
C THR A 327 19.17 -0.47 7.47
N ASN A 328 19.86 -0.01 6.43
CA ASN A 328 21.07 0.76 6.50
C ASN A 328 20.82 2.17 5.94
N ILE A 329 21.03 3.18 6.77
CA ILE A 329 20.89 4.59 6.40
C ILE A 329 22.22 5.29 6.58
N ASP A 330 22.90 5.56 5.48
CA ASP A 330 24.11 6.37 5.43
C ASP A 330 23.72 7.85 5.21
N PHE A 331 23.91 8.69 6.23
CA PHE A 331 23.56 10.11 6.17
C PHE A 331 24.65 10.97 5.54
N ASP A 332 25.89 10.56 5.60
CA ASP A 332 26.98 11.34 5.02
C ASP A 332 27.28 10.97 3.56
N ASN A 333 26.81 9.80 3.10
CA ASN A 333 26.98 9.29 1.74
C ASN A 333 28.47 9.33 1.30
N THR A 334 29.34 8.82 2.15
CA THR A 334 30.76 8.62 1.88
C THR A 334 31.15 7.17 2.17
N ASP A 335 32.38 6.80 1.86
CA ASP A 335 32.94 5.50 2.21
C ASP A 335 33.61 5.45 3.60
N LEU A 336 33.34 6.46 4.42
CA LEU A 336 33.85 6.58 5.79
C LEU A 336 32.69 6.45 6.78
N ASP A 337 32.91 5.72 7.86
CA ASP A 337 31.99 5.59 8.99
C ASP A 337 32.00 6.90 9.81
N ILE A 338 31.14 7.86 9.42
CA ILE A 338 31.02 9.18 10.02
C ILE A 338 29.66 9.39 10.64
N PHE A 339 28.58 9.20 9.87
CA PHE A 339 27.22 9.31 10.36
C PHE A 339 26.33 8.27 9.72
N ASP A 340 26.39 7.08 10.29
CA ASP A 340 25.79 5.85 9.83
C ASP A 340 24.75 5.34 10.82
N VAL A 341 23.62 4.90 10.34
CA VAL A 341 22.53 4.35 11.16
C VAL A 341 22.08 2.99 10.60
N PRO A 342 22.77 1.91 10.98
CA PRO A 342 22.19 0.58 10.84
C PRO A 342 21.05 0.45 11.85
N ALA A 343 19.85 0.04 11.40
CA ALA A 343 18.66 0.02 12.21
C ALA A 343 17.91 -1.29 12.05
N ILE A 344 17.77 -2.03 13.14
CA ILE A 344 16.96 -3.23 13.21
C ILE A 344 15.71 -2.89 14.03
N TYR A 345 14.54 -3.17 13.45
CA TYR A 345 13.26 -3.08 14.11
C TYR A 345 12.59 -4.44 14.07
N ASP A 346 12.03 -4.83 15.21
CA ASP A 346 11.19 -6.02 15.36
C ASP A 346 10.00 -5.58 16.20
N ASP A 347 8.83 -5.48 15.58
CA ASP A 347 7.64 -4.98 16.25
C ASP A 347 6.44 -5.89 16.02
N THR A 348 5.67 -6.06 17.07
CA THR A 348 4.38 -6.73 17.03
C THR A 348 3.32 -5.79 17.57
N ASN A 349 2.19 -5.71 16.90
CA ASN A 349 1.06 -4.97 17.43
C ASN A 349 -0.27 -5.70 17.25
N THR A 350 -1.16 -5.49 18.22
CA THR A 350 -2.54 -5.96 18.18
C THR A 350 -3.50 -4.80 18.37
N SER A 351 -4.62 -4.85 17.67
CA SER A 351 -5.66 -3.85 17.81
C SER A 351 -7.04 -4.48 17.83
N HIS A 352 -7.95 -3.84 18.56
CA HIS A 352 -9.37 -4.16 18.60
C HIS A 352 -10.16 -2.88 18.50
N GLU A 353 -11.08 -2.80 17.56
CA GLU A 353 -11.98 -1.67 17.37
C GLU A 353 -13.43 -2.17 17.38
N LEU A 354 -14.26 -1.54 18.22
CA LEU A 354 -15.70 -1.72 18.22
C LEU A 354 -16.36 -0.40 17.86
N GLN A 355 -17.20 -0.40 16.84
CA GLN A 355 -17.94 0.76 16.38
C GLN A 355 -19.45 0.50 16.45
N ALA A 356 -20.20 1.55 16.76
CA ALA A 356 -21.67 1.59 16.65
C ALA A 356 -22.05 2.81 15.80
N ASN A 357 -22.71 2.56 14.70
CA ASN A 357 -23.16 3.58 13.75
C ASN A 357 -24.68 3.65 13.83
N TYR A 358 -25.19 4.78 14.28
CA TYR A 358 -26.63 5.05 14.34
C TYR A 358 -27.00 6.19 13.40
N ALA A 359 -27.96 5.96 12.53
CA ALA A 359 -28.47 6.95 11.60
C ALA A 359 -30.00 6.97 11.61
N SER A 360 -30.58 8.15 11.83
CA SER A 360 -32.01 8.43 11.68
C SER A 360 -32.19 9.65 10.78
N GLU A 361 -33.43 10.00 10.46
CA GLU A 361 -33.73 11.16 9.60
C GLU A 361 -33.05 12.47 10.06
N ASN A 362 -32.95 12.68 11.37
CA ASN A 362 -32.47 13.94 11.96
C ASN A 362 -31.18 13.81 12.79
N PHE A 363 -30.63 12.60 12.96
CA PHE A 363 -29.52 12.38 13.85
C PHE A 363 -28.63 11.25 13.34
N LYS A 364 -27.33 11.53 13.24
CA LYS A 364 -26.28 10.55 12.95
C LYS A 364 -25.28 10.53 14.10
N LEU A 365 -24.90 9.33 14.55
CA LEU A 365 -23.91 9.13 15.62
C LEU A 365 -22.98 8.00 15.21
N VAL A 366 -21.69 8.24 15.35
CA VAL A 366 -20.65 7.22 15.34
C VAL A 366 -20.03 7.21 16.72
N ALA A 367 -20.02 6.06 17.38
CA ALA A 367 -19.36 5.88 18.67
C ALA A 367 -18.57 4.57 18.65
N GLY A 368 -17.44 4.51 19.37
CA GLY A 368 -16.62 3.32 19.39
C GLY A 368 -15.62 3.30 20.52
N ALA A 369 -14.94 2.16 20.62
CA ALA A 369 -13.81 1.94 21.50
C ALA A 369 -12.67 1.29 20.70
N TYR A 370 -11.45 1.78 20.89
CA TYR A 370 -10.24 1.28 20.26
C TYR A 370 -9.22 0.90 21.32
N LEU A 371 -8.74 -0.33 21.25
CA LEU A 371 -7.67 -0.86 22.07
C LEU A 371 -6.48 -1.16 21.15
N TYR A 372 -5.30 -0.76 21.56
CA TYR A 372 -4.06 -0.99 20.84
C TYR A 372 -2.97 -1.37 21.83
N ASP A 373 -2.27 -2.42 21.51
CA ASP A 373 -1.07 -2.89 22.22
C ASP A 373 0.03 -3.12 21.19
N GLY A 374 1.21 -2.56 21.43
CA GLY A 374 2.35 -2.66 20.53
C GLY A 374 3.66 -2.72 21.31
N GLU A 375 4.50 -3.68 20.94
CA GLU A 375 5.83 -3.91 21.48
C GLU A 375 6.90 -3.70 20.42
#